data_b83e6ea920ee724c34df74a71d647730
#
_entry.id   b83e6ea920ee724c34df74a71d647730
#
_cell.length_a   1.000
_cell.length_b   1.000
_cell.length_c   1.000
_cell.angle_alpha   90.00
_cell.angle_beta   90.00
_cell.angle_gamma   90.00
#
_symmetry.space_group_name_H-M   'P 1'
#
loop_
_entity.id
_entity.type
_entity.pdbx_description
1 polymer ?
#
loop_
_entity_poly.entity_id
_entity_poly.type
_entity_poly.pdbx_seq_one_letter_code
_entity_poly.pdbx_strand_id
1 'polypeptide(L)'
;MKPTSEILERIAKSSKEHKDGVFTRLYRYLLREDIYYAAYQKLYANRGATTKGIDDDTADGFSELYIKKLIQDLQNGTYRTNPVRREYIPKKNGKKRPLGIPSFRDKLLQEAIRMILEAIYEPVFHDHSHGFRPNRSCHTALRQISSDFTGVVWFIEGDITGCFDNINHEILIDILARKIKDSKFLNIIRQFLKAGYVENWKYNKTYSGTPQSGICSPILANIYLNELDQKFEEIKKIFDKPRKAEERKTPEYREMDNEMKKISYWIDHTKDVNERQELIDRYKHLKKEIHKIPCHPQTNKKFTFVRYADDWLVGVCGTKEECIALKAEIAEYLNNELKLTLSEEKTLITHSSEKVRFLGYDICVRRSQEIKGYKMKNGKWRKSRSLHLKVALTIPHTEKIEKFMFAKKAIIQTEDGRFKPVHRTALLNQSDSEIVEQYNAEMRGLLNYYNLAVDYHTLDYFCYLMEYSCLKTIANKHKSTIHKIIRQYKDGKTWSVPYETKDGTKRVRPVKIADCKRGEASDIVFQRTKFNWKYSICGGRNGVSSPHLPPLFLFVCILVFCLSAPDNMSRIRSVVKE
;
A
#
# COMPACT_ATOMS: atom_id res chain seq x y z
N MET A 1 -8.58 29.76 -23.63
CA MET A 1 -8.48 28.30 -23.82
C MET A 1 -8.69 27.64 -22.45
N LYS A 2 -9.52 26.58 -22.34
CA LYS A 2 -9.75 25.91 -21.04
C LYS A 2 -8.45 25.26 -20.53
N PRO A 3 -8.11 25.37 -19.24
CA PRO A 3 -6.90 24.77 -18.70
C PRO A 3 -6.96 23.25 -18.72
N THR A 4 -5.79 22.59 -18.74
CA THR A 4 -5.69 21.12 -18.76
C THR A 4 -6.42 20.45 -17.59
N SER A 5 -6.42 21.06 -16.38
CA SER A 5 -7.18 20.53 -15.23
C SER A 5 -8.67 20.39 -15.52
N GLU A 6 -9.29 21.42 -16.10
CA GLU A 6 -10.72 21.39 -16.44
C GLU A 6 -11.04 20.36 -17.53
N ILE A 7 -10.11 20.16 -18.48
CA ILE A 7 -10.25 19.14 -19.52
C ILE A 7 -10.20 17.73 -18.90
N LEU A 8 -9.25 17.47 -18.02
CA LEU A 8 -9.13 16.17 -17.36
C LEU A 8 -10.33 15.88 -16.45
N GLU A 9 -10.82 16.87 -15.71
CA GLU A 9 -12.04 16.75 -14.90
C GLU A 9 -13.26 16.43 -15.75
N ARG A 10 -13.40 17.08 -16.93
CA ARG A 10 -14.50 16.79 -17.86
C ARG A 10 -14.40 15.35 -18.43
N ILE A 11 -13.19 14.90 -18.77
CA ILE A 11 -12.98 13.52 -19.21
C ILE A 11 -13.37 12.55 -18.10
N ALA A 12 -12.92 12.78 -16.86
CA ALA A 12 -13.25 11.94 -15.72
C ALA A 12 -14.75 11.91 -15.42
N LYS A 13 -15.42 13.07 -15.49
CA LYS A 13 -16.88 13.16 -15.33
C LYS A 13 -17.60 12.36 -16.42
N SER A 14 -17.23 12.54 -17.68
CA SER A 14 -17.81 11.80 -18.82
C SER A 14 -17.61 10.29 -18.67
N SER A 15 -16.41 9.85 -18.24
CA SER A 15 -16.15 8.42 -18.01
C SER A 15 -16.94 7.83 -16.85
N LYS A 16 -17.22 8.63 -15.81
CA LYS A 16 -18.03 8.21 -14.67
C LYS A 16 -19.51 8.06 -15.04
N GLU A 17 -20.04 9.03 -15.82
CA GLU A 17 -21.45 9.07 -16.24
C GLU A 17 -21.74 8.02 -17.33
N HIS A 18 -20.78 7.78 -18.22
CA HIS A 18 -20.92 6.86 -19.35
C HIS A 18 -19.82 5.79 -19.30
N LYS A 19 -20.06 4.72 -18.52
CA LYS A 19 -19.07 3.66 -18.32
C LYS A 19 -18.62 3.00 -19.63
N ASP A 20 -19.49 2.90 -20.60
CA ASP A 20 -19.22 2.33 -21.94
C ASP A 20 -18.86 3.41 -22.98
N GLY A 21 -18.69 4.65 -22.51
CA GLY A 21 -18.37 5.79 -23.36
C GLY A 21 -17.01 5.66 -24.05
N VAL A 22 -16.97 6.09 -25.30
CA VAL A 22 -15.79 6.04 -26.15
C VAL A 22 -15.18 7.43 -26.28
N PHE A 23 -13.86 7.49 -26.15
CA PHE A 23 -13.08 8.72 -26.27
C PHE A 23 -12.40 8.79 -27.63
N THR A 24 -12.65 9.89 -28.34
CA THR A 24 -12.00 10.22 -29.62
C THR A 24 -11.16 11.48 -29.47
N ARG A 25 -10.24 11.73 -30.39
CA ARG A 25 -9.44 12.97 -30.48
C ARG A 25 -8.64 13.29 -29.21
N LEU A 26 -8.13 12.26 -28.50
CA LEU A 26 -7.29 12.45 -27.30
C LEU A 26 -5.89 12.98 -27.65
N TYR A 27 -5.38 12.62 -28.84
CA TYR A 27 -4.08 13.06 -29.32
C TYR A 27 -3.94 14.58 -29.33
N ARG A 28 -5.01 15.33 -29.61
CA ARG A 28 -5.00 16.81 -29.60
C ARG A 28 -4.61 17.40 -28.25
N TYR A 29 -4.81 16.67 -27.14
CA TYR A 29 -4.41 17.15 -25.80
C TYR A 29 -2.90 17.06 -25.61
N LEU A 30 -2.21 16.15 -26.32
CA LEU A 30 -0.76 16.07 -26.33
C LEU A 30 -0.09 17.19 -27.14
N LEU A 31 -0.87 17.95 -27.92
CA LEU A 31 -0.39 19.12 -28.68
C LEU A 31 -0.55 20.43 -27.90
N ARG A 32 -0.82 20.37 -26.60
CA ARG A 32 -1.01 21.54 -25.73
C ARG A 32 0.22 21.73 -24.85
N GLU A 33 0.67 22.97 -24.68
CA GLU A 33 1.81 23.28 -23.83
C GLU A 33 1.49 23.09 -22.34
N ASP A 34 0.28 23.47 -21.90
CA ASP A 34 -0.12 23.47 -20.49
C ASP A 34 -0.13 22.08 -19.85
N ILE A 35 -0.33 20.99 -20.63
CA ILE A 35 -0.25 19.62 -20.11
C ILE A 35 1.20 19.26 -19.72
N TYR A 36 2.18 19.77 -20.45
CA TYR A 36 3.59 19.50 -20.18
C TYR A 36 4.13 20.28 -18.98
N TYR A 37 3.62 21.50 -18.74
CA TYR A 37 3.93 22.21 -17.50
C TYR A 37 3.38 21.45 -16.28
N ALA A 38 2.15 20.93 -16.37
CA ALA A 38 1.58 20.12 -15.32
C ALA A 38 2.34 18.78 -15.13
N ALA A 39 2.77 18.14 -16.22
CA ALA A 39 3.59 16.96 -16.21
C ALA A 39 4.97 17.20 -15.58
N TYR A 40 5.63 18.29 -15.99
CA TYR A 40 6.93 18.69 -15.44
C TYR A 40 6.87 18.92 -13.93
N GLN A 41 5.87 19.67 -13.44
CA GLN A 41 5.70 19.92 -12.02
C GLN A 41 5.62 18.63 -11.19
N LYS A 42 4.92 17.60 -11.71
CA LYS A 42 4.84 16.29 -11.05
C LYS A 42 6.17 15.53 -11.09
N LEU A 43 6.87 15.58 -12.22
CA LEU A 43 8.12 14.87 -12.40
C LEU A 43 9.26 15.51 -11.59
N TYR A 44 9.36 16.83 -11.59
CA TYR A 44 10.40 17.58 -10.88
C TYR A 44 10.41 17.32 -9.38
N ALA A 45 9.24 17.12 -8.78
CA ALA A 45 9.10 16.76 -7.37
C ALA A 45 9.65 15.36 -7.02
N ASN A 46 9.96 14.53 -8.02
CA ASN A 46 10.45 13.16 -7.81
C ASN A 46 11.99 13.12 -7.85
N ARG A 47 12.62 12.33 -6.98
CA ARG A 47 14.08 12.13 -6.96
C ARG A 47 14.65 11.59 -8.28
N GLY A 48 13.84 10.91 -9.09
CA GLY A 48 14.23 10.44 -10.42
C GLY A 48 14.21 11.50 -11.52
N ALA A 49 13.91 12.77 -11.20
CA ALA A 49 13.85 13.87 -12.16
C ALA A 49 15.20 14.10 -12.87
N THR A 50 16.28 14.05 -12.11
CA THR A 50 17.66 14.24 -12.59
C THR A 50 18.33 12.94 -13.07
N THR A 51 17.63 11.79 -13.03
CA THR A 51 18.18 10.52 -13.48
C THR A 51 18.15 10.47 -15.02
N LYS A 52 19.33 10.43 -15.65
CA LYS A 52 19.51 10.36 -17.10
C LYS A 52 18.96 9.06 -17.69
N GLY A 53 18.37 9.15 -18.87
CA GLY A 53 18.01 8.01 -19.71
C GLY A 53 19.21 7.44 -20.46
N ILE A 54 19.04 7.21 -21.76
CA ILE A 54 20.14 6.88 -22.69
C ILE A 54 20.87 8.15 -23.20
N ASP A 55 20.24 9.27 -23.01
CA ASP A 55 20.72 10.62 -23.31
C ASP A 55 21.05 11.37 -22.01
N ASP A 56 21.65 12.56 -22.15
CA ASP A 56 22.02 13.41 -21.01
C ASP A 56 20.87 14.32 -20.54
N ASP A 57 19.69 14.20 -21.16
CA ASP A 57 18.52 15.02 -20.83
C ASP A 57 17.99 14.71 -19.42
N THR A 58 17.79 15.78 -18.66
CA THR A 58 17.22 15.75 -17.31
C THR A 58 16.18 16.85 -17.13
N ALA A 59 15.51 16.85 -15.97
CA ALA A 59 14.55 17.90 -15.64
C ALA A 59 15.15 19.32 -15.61
N ASP A 60 16.47 19.45 -15.41
CA ASP A 60 17.14 20.74 -15.33
C ASP A 60 17.25 21.44 -16.71
N GLY A 61 17.20 20.66 -17.81
CA GLY A 61 17.17 21.19 -19.18
C GLY A 61 15.80 21.63 -19.69
N PHE A 62 14.76 21.59 -18.83
CA PHE A 62 13.39 21.92 -19.22
C PHE A 62 13.23 23.42 -19.56
N SER A 63 12.60 23.70 -20.70
CA SER A 63 12.32 25.06 -21.17
C SER A 63 11.07 25.10 -22.05
N GLU A 64 10.57 26.28 -22.33
CA GLU A 64 9.46 26.49 -23.27
C GLU A 64 9.80 25.99 -24.68
N LEU A 65 11.02 26.23 -25.13
CA LEU A 65 11.51 25.75 -26.44
C LEU A 65 11.53 24.21 -26.49
N TYR A 66 11.88 23.56 -25.38
CA TYR A 66 11.85 22.10 -25.26
C TYR A 66 10.44 21.55 -25.49
N ILE A 67 9.42 22.16 -24.86
CA ILE A 67 8.01 21.77 -25.05
C ILE A 67 7.59 22.00 -26.51
N LYS A 68 7.89 23.16 -27.07
CA LYS A 68 7.52 23.51 -28.47
C LYS A 68 8.10 22.50 -29.46
N LYS A 69 9.37 22.11 -29.28
CA LYS A 69 10.01 21.09 -30.10
C LYS A 69 9.32 19.73 -29.98
N LEU A 70 9.00 19.28 -28.77
CA LEU A 70 8.28 18.05 -28.54
C LEU A 70 6.89 18.07 -29.25
N ILE A 71 6.14 19.17 -29.12
CA ILE A 71 4.83 19.34 -29.77
C ILE A 71 4.99 19.34 -31.29
N GLN A 72 5.98 20.02 -31.82
CA GLN A 72 6.27 20.05 -33.27
C GLN A 72 6.57 18.65 -33.79
N ASP A 73 7.40 17.87 -33.10
CA ASP A 73 7.71 16.48 -33.47
C ASP A 73 6.43 15.61 -33.48
N LEU A 74 5.53 15.82 -32.50
CA LEU A 74 4.24 15.13 -32.46
C LEU A 74 3.32 15.55 -33.61
N GLN A 75 3.23 16.85 -33.89
CA GLN A 75 2.41 17.39 -35.00
C GLN A 75 2.85 16.84 -36.37
N ASN A 76 4.17 16.84 -36.60
CA ASN A 76 4.76 16.37 -37.85
C ASN A 76 4.82 14.83 -37.97
N GLY A 77 4.50 14.09 -36.88
CA GLY A 77 4.64 12.63 -36.85
C GLY A 77 6.08 12.12 -36.87
N THR A 78 7.05 13.01 -36.60
CA THR A 78 8.49 12.69 -36.54
C THR A 78 8.92 12.18 -35.18
N TYR A 79 8.08 12.32 -34.14
CA TYR A 79 8.40 11.82 -32.81
C TYR A 79 8.69 10.31 -32.83
N ARG A 80 9.80 9.92 -32.24
CA ARG A 80 10.17 8.52 -31.99
C ARG A 80 10.58 8.38 -30.52
N THR A 81 10.13 7.32 -29.86
CA THR A 81 10.54 7.00 -28.50
C THR A 81 11.97 6.50 -28.48
N ASN A 82 12.72 6.90 -27.47
CA ASN A 82 14.05 6.35 -27.22
C ASN A 82 13.94 4.99 -26.50
N PRO A 83 14.87 4.04 -26.73
CA PRO A 83 14.98 2.86 -25.88
C PRO A 83 15.26 3.28 -24.42
N VAL A 84 14.80 2.48 -23.46
CA VAL A 84 15.07 2.77 -22.04
C VAL A 84 16.46 2.30 -21.64
N ARG A 85 17.14 3.02 -20.75
CA ARG A 85 18.41 2.58 -20.17
C ARG A 85 18.14 1.51 -19.10
N ARG A 86 18.75 0.34 -19.21
CA ARG A 86 18.59 -0.78 -18.29
C ARG A 86 19.51 -0.61 -17.09
N GLU A 87 18.93 -0.69 -15.89
CA GLU A 87 19.63 -0.72 -14.60
C GLU A 87 19.09 -1.85 -13.75
N TYR A 88 19.90 -2.36 -12.79
CA TYR A 88 19.50 -3.48 -11.96
C TYR A 88 19.51 -3.14 -10.48
N ILE A 89 18.40 -3.43 -9.79
CA ILE A 89 18.31 -3.35 -8.33
C ILE A 89 18.29 -4.76 -7.75
N PRO A 90 19.15 -5.09 -6.76
CA PRO A 90 19.16 -6.41 -6.14
C PRO A 90 17.86 -6.67 -5.38
N LYS A 91 17.32 -7.88 -5.52
CA LYS A 91 16.21 -8.43 -4.72
C LYS A 91 16.75 -9.17 -3.50
N LYS A 92 15.92 -9.38 -2.46
CA LYS A 92 16.29 -10.15 -1.24
C LYS A 92 16.77 -11.58 -1.49
N ASN A 93 16.26 -12.20 -2.53
CA ASN A 93 16.59 -13.57 -2.92
C ASN A 93 17.85 -13.67 -3.82
N GLY A 94 18.67 -12.63 -3.87
CA GLY A 94 19.87 -12.56 -4.71
C GLY A 94 19.59 -12.30 -6.21
N LYS A 95 18.34 -12.40 -6.66
CA LYS A 95 17.95 -12.05 -8.03
C LYS A 95 17.98 -10.53 -8.22
N LYS A 96 18.17 -10.07 -9.43
CA LYS A 96 18.17 -8.66 -9.79
C LYS A 96 16.80 -8.27 -10.37
N ARG A 97 16.33 -7.03 -10.06
CA ARG A 97 15.13 -6.43 -10.69
C ARG A 97 15.60 -5.50 -11.80
N PRO A 98 15.24 -5.75 -13.05
CA PRO A 98 15.56 -4.83 -14.13
C PRO A 98 14.67 -3.58 -14.04
N LEU A 99 15.28 -2.42 -14.11
CA LEU A 99 14.59 -1.14 -14.28
C LEU A 99 14.85 -0.62 -15.68
N GLY A 100 13.86 0.00 -16.30
CA GLY A 100 13.99 0.70 -17.57
C GLY A 100 13.82 2.20 -17.37
N ILE A 101 14.88 2.98 -17.49
CA ILE A 101 14.87 4.43 -17.27
C ILE A 101 14.68 5.13 -18.61
N PRO A 102 13.51 5.76 -18.87
CA PRO A 102 13.28 6.53 -20.10
C PRO A 102 14.08 7.82 -20.13
N SER A 103 14.31 8.37 -21.34
CA SER A 103 14.81 9.74 -21.51
C SER A 103 13.83 10.75 -20.91
N PHE A 104 14.33 11.96 -20.59
CA PHE A 104 13.47 12.96 -19.93
C PHE A 104 12.31 13.39 -20.85
N ARG A 105 12.55 13.51 -22.15
CA ARG A 105 11.52 13.80 -23.16
C ARG A 105 10.40 12.76 -23.13
N ASP A 106 10.75 11.48 -23.05
CA ASP A 106 9.79 10.40 -23.00
C ASP A 106 9.07 10.34 -21.64
N LYS A 107 9.77 10.62 -20.51
CA LYS A 107 9.13 10.75 -19.20
C LYS A 107 8.03 11.82 -19.21
N LEU A 108 8.31 12.98 -19.84
CA LEU A 108 7.38 14.10 -19.91
C LEU A 108 6.12 13.73 -20.71
N LEU A 109 6.29 13.11 -21.89
CA LEU A 109 5.16 12.66 -22.71
C LEU A 109 4.38 11.51 -22.04
N GLN A 110 5.08 10.57 -21.41
CA GLN A 110 4.45 9.49 -20.65
C GLN A 110 3.61 10.04 -19.48
N GLU A 111 4.05 11.09 -18.79
CA GLU A 111 3.26 11.71 -17.72
C GLU A 111 2.00 12.39 -18.27
N ALA A 112 2.11 13.08 -19.41
CA ALA A 112 0.93 13.66 -20.08
C ALA A 112 -0.10 12.57 -20.46
N ILE A 113 0.36 11.45 -21.05
CA ILE A 113 -0.49 10.30 -21.38
C ILE A 113 -1.08 9.68 -20.12
N ARG A 114 -0.28 9.50 -19.05
CA ARG A 114 -0.75 8.96 -17.77
C ARG A 114 -1.88 9.79 -17.18
N MET A 115 -1.78 11.13 -17.25
CA MET A 115 -2.84 12.03 -16.77
C MET A 115 -4.16 11.85 -17.53
N ILE A 116 -4.09 11.67 -18.86
CA ILE A 116 -5.28 11.42 -19.69
C ILE A 116 -5.87 10.04 -19.38
N LEU A 117 -5.04 9.00 -19.33
CA LEU A 117 -5.48 7.65 -19.00
C LEU A 117 -6.07 7.56 -17.59
N GLU A 118 -5.47 8.25 -16.60
CA GLU A 118 -6.01 8.32 -15.24
C GLU A 118 -7.42 8.97 -15.23
N ALA A 119 -7.63 10.04 -16.00
CA ALA A 119 -8.95 10.66 -16.10
C ALA A 119 -10.01 9.73 -16.74
N ILE A 120 -9.60 8.87 -17.67
CA ILE A 120 -10.50 7.91 -18.33
C ILE A 120 -10.79 6.70 -17.45
N TYR A 121 -9.76 6.10 -16.83
CA TYR A 121 -9.88 4.77 -16.23
C TYR A 121 -10.11 4.80 -14.71
N GLU A 122 -9.64 5.83 -13.98
CA GLU A 122 -9.83 5.89 -12.53
C GLU A 122 -11.31 5.82 -12.10
N PRO A 123 -12.26 6.47 -12.80
CA PRO A 123 -13.68 6.37 -12.45
C PRO A 123 -14.31 5.00 -12.69
N VAL A 124 -13.66 4.11 -13.46
CA VAL A 124 -14.21 2.80 -13.85
C VAL A 124 -13.44 1.62 -13.25
N PHE A 125 -12.31 1.86 -12.63
CA PHE A 125 -11.58 0.82 -11.90
C PHE A 125 -12.39 0.28 -10.73
N HIS A 126 -12.26 -1.01 -10.50
CA HIS A 126 -12.93 -1.69 -9.40
C HIS A 126 -12.50 -1.13 -8.04
N ASP A 127 -13.45 -1.06 -7.08
CA ASP A 127 -13.17 -0.53 -5.74
C ASP A 127 -12.21 -1.39 -4.91
N HIS A 128 -12.06 -2.67 -5.24
CA HIS A 128 -11.16 -3.60 -4.59
C HIS A 128 -9.71 -3.54 -5.13
N SER A 129 -9.43 -2.68 -6.12
CA SER A 129 -8.10 -2.41 -6.64
C SER A 129 -7.49 -1.16 -5.99
N HIS A 130 -6.29 -1.25 -5.42
CA HIS A 130 -5.69 -0.18 -4.61
C HIS A 130 -4.31 0.30 -5.08
N GLY A 131 -3.51 -0.54 -5.74
CA GLY A 131 -2.13 -0.20 -6.12
C GLY A 131 -2.05 0.89 -7.18
N PHE A 132 -1.13 1.85 -7.02
CA PHE A 132 -0.84 2.92 -7.97
C PHE A 132 -2.01 3.82 -8.36
N ARG A 133 -3.04 3.89 -7.54
CA ARG A 133 -4.22 4.72 -7.76
C ARG A 133 -4.21 5.96 -6.87
N PRO A 134 -4.75 7.12 -7.34
CA PRO A 134 -4.90 8.30 -6.49
C PRO A 134 -5.82 8.00 -5.30
N ASN A 135 -5.48 8.56 -4.13
CA ASN A 135 -6.22 8.39 -2.87
C ASN A 135 -6.35 6.93 -2.37
N ARG A 136 -5.59 5.99 -2.94
CA ARG A 136 -5.49 4.59 -2.52
C ARG A 136 -4.07 4.29 -2.01
N SER A 137 -3.97 3.40 -1.04
CA SER A 137 -2.70 3.02 -0.40
C SER A 137 -2.75 1.59 0.13
N CYS A 138 -1.62 1.08 0.64
CA CYS A 138 -1.62 -0.19 1.37
C CYS A 138 -2.63 -0.18 2.53
N HIS A 139 -2.78 0.96 3.22
CA HIS A 139 -3.73 1.08 4.33
C HIS A 139 -5.20 1.02 3.88
N THR A 140 -5.55 1.58 2.72
CA THR A 140 -6.91 1.45 2.20
C THR A 140 -7.24 0.00 1.83
N ALA A 141 -6.30 -0.74 1.25
CA ALA A 141 -6.42 -2.16 0.96
C ALA A 141 -6.58 -2.99 2.27
N LEU A 142 -5.72 -2.74 3.26
CA LEU A 142 -5.77 -3.44 4.55
C LEU A 142 -7.05 -3.14 5.34
N ARG A 143 -7.58 -1.91 5.28
CA ARG A 143 -8.88 -1.58 5.87
C ARG A 143 -10.01 -2.34 5.20
N GLN A 144 -9.99 -2.43 3.88
CA GLN A 144 -10.98 -3.20 3.13
C GLN A 144 -10.91 -4.68 3.50
N ILE A 145 -9.71 -5.26 3.61
CA ILE A 145 -9.55 -6.63 4.11
C ILE A 145 -10.14 -6.76 5.52
N SER A 146 -9.86 -5.81 6.42
CA SER A 146 -10.38 -5.85 7.79
C SER A 146 -11.91 -5.82 7.86
N SER A 147 -12.59 -5.16 6.92
CA SER A 147 -14.07 -5.11 6.85
C SER A 147 -14.64 -6.33 6.11
N ASP A 148 -14.14 -6.59 4.90
CA ASP A 148 -14.79 -7.48 3.94
C ASP A 148 -14.46 -8.95 4.16
N PHE A 149 -13.31 -9.26 4.78
CA PHE A 149 -12.87 -10.63 5.03
C PHE A 149 -13.36 -11.20 6.38
N THR A 150 -14.27 -10.51 7.04
CA THR A 150 -14.91 -11.02 8.26
C THR A 150 -15.62 -12.34 7.97
N GLY A 151 -15.30 -13.39 8.74
CA GLY A 151 -15.90 -14.71 8.62
C GLY A 151 -15.33 -15.61 7.53
N VAL A 152 -14.38 -15.14 6.73
CA VAL A 152 -13.69 -15.95 5.72
C VAL A 152 -13.04 -17.18 6.33
N VAL A 153 -13.13 -18.31 5.61
CA VAL A 153 -12.60 -19.63 6.04
C VAL A 153 -11.24 -19.91 5.40
N TRP A 154 -11.08 -19.56 4.13
CA TRP A 154 -9.86 -19.79 3.38
C TRP A 154 -9.35 -18.50 2.74
N PHE A 155 -8.04 -18.35 2.68
CA PHE A 155 -7.35 -17.36 1.86
C PHE A 155 -6.75 -18.04 0.63
N ILE A 156 -6.83 -17.37 -0.52
CA ILE A 156 -6.04 -17.69 -1.71
C ILE A 156 -5.11 -16.49 -1.93
N GLU A 157 -3.82 -16.70 -1.69
CA GLU A 157 -2.77 -15.71 -1.97
C GLU A 157 -2.39 -15.81 -3.43
N GLY A 158 -2.31 -14.72 -4.16
CA GLY A 158 -1.96 -14.73 -5.56
C GLY A 158 -0.81 -13.79 -5.89
N ASP A 159 0.18 -14.32 -6.61
CA ASP A 159 1.33 -13.60 -7.16
C ASP A 159 1.45 -13.95 -8.65
N ILE A 160 1.53 -12.91 -9.49
CA ILE A 160 1.68 -13.08 -10.93
C ILE A 160 3.17 -13.04 -11.29
N THR A 161 3.66 -14.09 -11.91
CA THR A 161 5.09 -14.21 -12.29
C THR A 161 5.48 -13.11 -13.27
N GLY A 162 6.34 -12.18 -12.81
CA GLY A 162 6.88 -11.12 -13.67
C GLY A 162 5.81 -10.30 -14.39
N CYS A 163 4.73 -9.94 -13.71
CA CYS A 163 3.56 -9.29 -14.31
C CYS A 163 3.94 -8.16 -15.27
N PHE A 164 4.75 -7.19 -14.83
CA PHE A 164 5.17 -6.07 -15.66
C PHE A 164 5.99 -6.47 -16.89
N ASP A 165 6.74 -7.55 -16.80
CA ASP A 165 7.62 -8.04 -17.88
C ASP A 165 6.85 -8.91 -18.88
N ASN A 166 5.67 -9.41 -18.51
CA ASN A 166 4.89 -10.36 -19.29
C ASN A 166 3.56 -9.79 -19.85
N ILE A 167 3.25 -8.52 -19.62
CA ILE A 167 2.07 -7.88 -20.22
C ILE A 167 2.13 -8.02 -21.75
N ASN A 168 1.12 -8.64 -22.35
CA ASN A 168 1.02 -8.75 -23.79
C ASN A 168 0.62 -7.42 -24.41
N HIS A 169 1.43 -6.89 -25.32
CA HIS A 169 1.25 -5.57 -25.92
C HIS A 169 -0.03 -5.46 -26.74
N GLU A 170 -0.36 -6.48 -27.54
CA GLU A 170 -1.53 -6.42 -28.42
C GLU A 170 -2.83 -6.52 -27.58
N ILE A 171 -2.88 -7.43 -26.60
CA ILE A 171 -4.03 -7.52 -25.67
C ILE A 171 -4.21 -6.20 -24.93
N LEU A 172 -3.12 -5.57 -24.44
CA LEU A 172 -3.23 -4.27 -23.78
C LEU A 172 -3.79 -3.19 -24.71
N ILE A 173 -3.32 -3.14 -25.94
CA ILE A 173 -3.81 -2.18 -26.94
C ILE A 173 -5.29 -2.45 -27.27
N ASP A 174 -5.69 -3.72 -27.38
CA ASP A 174 -7.09 -4.09 -27.62
C ASP A 174 -8.01 -3.67 -26.44
N ILE A 175 -7.56 -3.86 -25.19
CA ILE A 175 -8.27 -3.37 -24.01
C ILE A 175 -8.42 -1.84 -24.07
N LEU A 176 -7.34 -1.13 -24.37
CA LEU A 176 -7.36 0.33 -24.52
C LEU A 176 -8.29 0.76 -25.66
N ALA A 177 -8.28 0.05 -26.80
CA ALA A 177 -9.07 0.35 -27.97
C ALA A 177 -10.58 0.15 -27.76
N ARG A 178 -11.03 -0.56 -26.74
CA ARG A 178 -12.45 -0.64 -26.36
C ARG A 178 -13.00 0.75 -26.01
N LYS A 179 -12.22 1.56 -25.28
CA LYS A 179 -12.61 2.91 -24.82
C LYS A 179 -11.99 4.06 -25.60
N ILE A 180 -10.86 3.84 -26.26
CA ILE A 180 -10.09 4.89 -26.94
C ILE A 180 -10.09 4.61 -28.44
N LYS A 181 -10.84 5.42 -29.21
CA LYS A 181 -10.92 5.35 -30.67
C LYS A 181 -10.09 6.46 -31.32
N ASP A 182 -8.84 6.60 -30.86
CA ASP A 182 -7.85 7.54 -31.39
C ASP A 182 -6.56 6.79 -31.75
N SER A 183 -6.43 6.45 -33.02
CA SER A 183 -5.31 5.64 -33.51
C SER A 183 -3.95 6.31 -33.31
N LYS A 184 -3.87 7.66 -33.40
CA LYS A 184 -2.62 8.38 -33.16
C LYS A 184 -2.21 8.29 -31.68
N PHE A 185 -3.17 8.42 -30.76
CA PHE A 185 -2.92 8.30 -29.33
C PHE A 185 -2.47 6.87 -28.96
N LEU A 186 -3.16 5.85 -29.45
CA LEU A 186 -2.80 4.44 -29.24
C LEU A 186 -1.43 4.08 -29.85
N ASN A 187 -1.10 4.68 -31.01
CA ASN A 187 0.20 4.45 -31.65
C ASN A 187 1.36 4.97 -30.80
N ILE A 188 1.23 6.09 -30.10
CA ILE A 188 2.27 6.58 -29.17
C ILE A 188 2.46 5.58 -28.02
N ILE A 189 1.36 5.06 -27.45
CA ILE A 189 1.47 4.03 -26.40
C ILE A 189 2.17 2.78 -26.93
N ARG A 190 1.82 2.34 -28.14
CA ARG A 190 2.46 1.19 -28.80
C ARG A 190 3.96 1.43 -29.03
N GLN A 191 4.37 2.66 -29.38
CA GLN A 191 5.79 3.00 -29.49
C GLN A 191 6.52 2.86 -28.14
N PHE A 192 5.94 3.33 -27.02
CA PHE A 192 6.54 3.14 -25.69
C PHE A 192 6.68 1.68 -25.29
N LEU A 193 5.70 0.85 -25.62
CA LEU A 193 5.75 -0.60 -25.34
C LEU A 193 6.84 -1.29 -26.15
N LYS A 194 7.06 -0.88 -27.41
CA LYS A 194 8.02 -1.46 -28.35
C LYS A 194 9.39 -0.74 -28.38
N ALA A 195 9.62 0.24 -27.51
CA ALA A 195 10.83 1.07 -27.52
C ALA A 195 12.16 0.28 -27.36
N GLY A 196 12.11 -0.86 -26.69
CA GLY A 196 13.31 -1.65 -26.36
C GLY A 196 14.10 -1.07 -25.21
N TYR A 197 15.26 -1.67 -24.95
CA TYR A 197 16.18 -1.19 -23.91
C TYR A 197 17.64 -1.30 -24.33
N VAL A 198 18.46 -0.46 -23.75
CA VAL A 198 19.92 -0.50 -23.92
C VAL A 198 20.54 -1.02 -22.62
N GLU A 199 21.35 -2.07 -22.76
CA GLU A 199 22.11 -2.70 -21.69
C GLU A 199 23.53 -2.95 -22.19
N ASN A 200 24.54 -2.52 -21.43
CA ASN A 200 25.95 -2.64 -21.80
C ASN A 200 26.23 -2.13 -23.23
N TRP A 201 25.61 -0.98 -23.58
CA TRP A 201 25.72 -0.34 -24.92
C TRP A 201 25.13 -1.16 -26.08
N LYS A 202 24.38 -2.25 -25.78
CA LYS A 202 23.68 -3.05 -26.78
C LYS A 202 22.18 -2.80 -26.72
N TYR A 203 21.58 -2.56 -27.88
CA TYR A 203 20.14 -2.44 -28.02
C TYR A 203 19.47 -3.82 -28.00
N ASN A 204 18.38 -3.93 -27.25
CA ASN A 204 17.55 -5.13 -27.16
C ASN A 204 16.10 -4.76 -27.43
N LYS A 205 15.42 -5.54 -28.26
CA LYS A 205 13.99 -5.37 -28.54
C LYS A 205 13.14 -5.83 -27.35
N THR A 206 12.01 -5.18 -27.15
CA THR A 206 10.99 -5.60 -26.17
C THR A 206 9.81 -6.21 -26.93
N TYR A 207 9.50 -7.47 -26.64
CA TYR A 207 8.40 -8.21 -27.26
C TYR A 207 7.16 -8.27 -26.36
N SER A 208 7.33 -8.17 -25.06
CA SER A 208 6.29 -8.15 -24.04
C SER A 208 6.70 -7.22 -22.89
N GLY A 209 5.74 -6.88 -22.05
CA GLY A 209 5.96 -6.12 -20.83
C GLY A 209 5.97 -4.61 -21.02
N THR A 210 5.88 -3.95 -19.88
CA THR A 210 6.06 -2.50 -19.75
C THR A 210 7.35 -2.23 -18.99
N PRO A 211 8.17 -1.24 -19.38
CA PRO A 211 9.41 -0.96 -18.66
C PRO A 211 9.16 -0.74 -17.18
N GLN A 212 9.76 -1.56 -16.30
CA GLN A 212 9.70 -1.32 -14.85
C GLN A 212 10.40 0.02 -14.57
N SER A 213 9.69 0.99 -14.03
CA SER A 213 10.02 2.43 -13.85
C SER A 213 9.57 3.37 -14.99
N GLY A 214 8.90 2.89 -16.03
CA GLY A 214 8.18 3.76 -16.97
C GLY A 214 7.06 4.52 -16.24
N ILE A 215 6.86 5.79 -16.59
CA ILE A 215 5.86 6.65 -15.91
C ILE A 215 4.42 6.15 -16.19
N CYS A 216 4.15 5.66 -17.40
CA CYS A 216 2.84 5.07 -17.75
C CYS A 216 2.66 3.63 -17.28
N SER A 217 3.73 2.89 -16.97
CA SER A 217 3.67 1.45 -16.72
C SER A 217 2.69 1.07 -15.60
N PRO A 218 2.60 1.80 -14.46
CA PRO A 218 1.65 1.45 -13.40
C PRO A 218 0.18 1.56 -13.82
N ILE A 219 -0.19 2.60 -14.59
CA ILE A 219 -1.59 2.74 -15.03
C ILE A 219 -1.94 1.73 -16.13
N LEU A 220 -1.01 1.46 -17.04
CA LEU A 220 -1.18 0.44 -18.07
C LEU A 220 -1.36 -0.96 -17.46
N ALA A 221 -0.56 -1.30 -16.44
CA ALA A 221 -0.72 -2.54 -15.70
C ALA A 221 -2.07 -2.61 -14.96
N ASN A 222 -2.52 -1.52 -14.36
CA ASN A 222 -3.85 -1.47 -13.72
C ASN A 222 -4.99 -1.63 -14.73
N ILE A 223 -4.88 -1.03 -15.93
CA ILE A 223 -5.86 -1.20 -17.01
C ILE A 223 -5.90 -2.67 -17.46
N TYR A 224 -4.74 -3.29 -17.63
CA TYR A 224 -4.63 -4.70 -18.01
C TYR A 224 -5.23 -5.63 -16.94
N LEU A 225 -4.87 -5.43 -15.68
CA LEU A 225 -5.33 -6.24 -14.57
C LEU A 225 -6.77 -5.93 -14.12
N ASN A 226 -7.38 -4.86 -14.63
CA ASN A 226 -8.81 -4.61 -14.40
C ASN A 226 -9.70 -5.71 -15.03
N GLU A 227 -9.23 -6.39 -16.08
CA GLU A 227 -9.90 -7.57 -16.63
C GLU A 227 -9.97 -8.71 -15.59
N LEU A 228 -8.90 -8.90 -14.81
CA LEU A 228 -8.90 -9.85 -13.67
C LEU A 228 -9.89 -9.40 -12.57
N ASP A 229 -9.94 -8.10 -12.27
CA ASP A 229 -10.90 -7.58 -11.28
C ASP A 229 -12.35 -7.84 -11.72
N GLN A 230 -12.66 -7.72 -13.02
CA GLN A 230 -13.97 -8.05 -13.58
C GLN A 230 -14.25 -9.56 -13.49
N LYS A 231 -13.26 -10.41 -13.80
CA LYS A 231 -13.39 -11.86 -13.64
C LYS A 231 -13.66 -12.25 -12.18
N PHE A 232 -13.00 -11.61 -11.23
CA PHE A 232 -13.28 -11.80 -9.81
C PHE A 232 -14.72 -11.41 -9.44
N GLU A 233 -15.24 -10.34 -10.02
CA GLU A 233 -16.63 -9.94 -9.78
C GLU A 233 -17.64 -10.90 -10.42
N GLU A 234 -17.32 -11.50 -11.57
CA GLU A 234 -18.12 -12.56 -12.19
C GLU A 234 -18.15 -13.81 -11.28
N ILE A 235 -16.98 -14.28 -10.84
CA ILE A 235 -16.87 -15.40 -9.91
C ILE A 235 -17.68 -15.10 -8.65
N LYS A 236 -17.56 -13.90 -8.10
CA LYS A 236 -18.31 -13.47 -6.92
C LYS A 236 -19.81 -13.58 -7.11
N LYS A 237 -20.36 -13.10 -8.23
CA LYS A 237 -21.80 -13.17 -8.54
C LYS A 237 -22.32 -14.60 -8.61
N ILE A 238 -21.50 -15.53 -9.12
CA ILE A 238 -21.88 -16.95 -9.26
C ILE A 238 -21.73 -17.67 -7.91
N PHE A 239 -20.64 -17.40 -7.19
CA PHE A 239 -20.27 -18.12 -5.97
C PHE A 239 -21.05 -17.67 -4.74
N ASP A 240 -21.32 -16.35 -4.62
CA ASP A 240 -21.97 -15.79 -3.43
C ASP A 240 -23.40 -16.34 -3.28
N LYS A 241 -23.61 -17.01 -2.17
CA LYS A 241 -24.95 -17.44 -1.76
C LYS A 241 -25.22 -16.82 -0.39
N PRO A 242 -26.01 -15.73 -0.34
CA PRO A 242 -26.38 -15.14 0.93
C PRO A 242 -27.17 -16.14 1.75
N ARG A 243 -26.97 -16.09 3.05
CA ARG A 243 -27.73 -16.91 3.98
C ARG A 243 -29.22 -16.59 3.85
N LYS A 244 -30.05 -17.60 3.66
CA LYS A 244 -31.50 -17.46 3.69
C LYS A 244 -31.95 -17.07 5.10
N ALA A 245 -32.85 -16.08 5.21
CA ALA A 245 -33.37 -15.63 6.50
C ALA A 245 -34.08 -16.75 7.29
N GLU A 246 -34.57 -17.77 6.59
CA GLU A 246 -35.31 -18.92 7.11
C GLU A 246 -34.41 -20.08 7.58
N GLU A 247 -33.06 -19.95 7.48
CA GLU A 247 -32.18 -21.03 7.96
C GLU A 247 -32.39 -21.28 9.45
N ARG A 248 -32.86 -22.48 9.76
CA ARG A 248 -33.15 -22.92 11.13
C ARG A 248 -31.86 -22.88 11.98
N LYS A 249 -32.03 -22.61 13.26
CA LYS A 249 -30.95 -22.75 14.25
C LYS A 249 -30.31 -24.14 14.15
N THR A 250 -28.99 -24.23 14.39
CA THR A 250 -28.32 -25.54 14.46
C THR A 250 -29.04 -26.46 15.45
N PRO A 251 -29.05 -27.80 15.23
CA PRO A 251 -29.69 -28.71 16.16
C PRO A 251 -29.23 -28.53 17.61
N GLU A 252 -27.93 -28.46 17.83
CA GLU A 252 -27.30 -28.25 19.14
C GLU A 252 -27.75 -26.95 19.82
N TYR A 253 -27.76 -25.83 19.04
CA TYR A 253 -28.22 -24.55 19.57
C TYR A 253 -29.72 -24.59 19.92
N ARG A 254 -30.53 -25.31 19.12
CA ARG A 254 -31.97 -25.41 19.33
C ARG A 254 -32.28 -26.23 20.58
N GLU A 255 -31.60 -27.35 20.79
CA GLU A 255 -31.74 -28.15 22.00
C GLU A 255 -31.46 -27.36 23.25
N MET A 256 -30.32 -26.68 23.28
CA MET A 256 -29.91 -25.84 24.42
C MET A 256 -30.85 -24.65 24.65
N ASP A 257 -31.31 -23.97 23.57
CA ASP A 257 -32.30 -22.89 23.65
C ASP A 257 -33.65 -23.38 24.19
N ASN A 258 -34.07 -24.59 23.80
CA ASN A 258 -35.29 -25.20 24.30
C ASN A 258 -35.16 -25.62 25.77
N GLU A 259 -34.00 -26.17 26.16
CA GLU A 259 -33.73 -26.51 27.57
C GLU A 259 -33.73 -25.23 28.43
N MET A 260 -33.07 -24.18 27.97
CA MET A 260 -33.10 -22.89 28.67
C MET A 260 -34.51 -22.31 28.83
N LYS A 261 -35.39 -22.48 27.83
CA LYS A 261 -36.80 -22.04 27.92
C LYS A 261 -37.57 -22.86 28.96
N LYS A 262 -37.37 -24.20 28.99
CA LYS A 262 -37.99 -25.07 30.01
C LYS A 262 -37.53 -24.66 31.41
N ILE A 263 -36.24 -24.49 31.63
CA ILE A 263 -35.69 -24.09 32.92
C ILE A 263 -36.21 -22.70 33.31
N SER A 264 -36.29 -21.76 32.39
CA SER A 264 -36.86 -20.43 32.67
C SER A 264 -38.31 -20.50 33.14
N TYR A 265 -39.11 -21.37 32.50
CA TYR A 265 -40.49 -21.61 32.92
C TYR A 265 -40.57 -22.19 34.34
N TRP A 266 -39.73 -23.19 34.67
CA TRP A 266 -39.71 -23.78 35.99
C TRP A 266 -39.20 -22.82 37.06
N ILE A 267 -38.23 -21.93 36.81
CA ILE A 267 -37.78 -20.90 37.73
C ILE A 267 -38.93 -19.98 38.17
N ASP A 268 -39.86 -19.69 37.24
CA ASP A 268 -41.00 -18.81 37.51
C ASP A 268 -42.14 -19.56 38.27
N HIS A 269 -42.18 -20.90 38.23
CA HIS A 269 -43.27 -21.72 38.81
C HIS A 269 -42.86 -22.52 40.06
N THR A 270 -41.56 -22.69 40.34
CA THR A 270 -41.05 -23.40 41.51
C THR A 270 -41.12 -22.52 42.76
N LYS A 271 -41.80 -23.00 43.83
CA LYS A 271 -41.95 -22.31 45.13
C LYS A 271 -40.82 -22.63 46.10
N ASP A 272 -40.20 -23.80 45.99
CA ASP A 272 -39.04 -24.16 46.80
C ASP A 272 -37.84 -23.32 46.49
N VAL A 273 -37.25 -22.71 47.51
CA VAL A 273 -36.13 -21.74 47.36
C VAL A 273 -34.84 -22.45 46.91
N ASN A 274 -34.58 -23.66 47.41
CA ASN A 274 -33.35 -24.40 47.07
C ASN A 274 -33.41 -24.92 45.66
N GLU A 275 -34.52 -25.59 45.26
CA GLU A 275 -34.74 -26.08 43.90
C GLU A 275 -34.71 -24.94 42.89
N ARG A 276 -35.29 -23.78 43.22
CA ARG A 276 -35.27 -22.59 42.39
C ARG A 276 -33.83 -22.07 42.18
N GLN A 277 -33.00 -22.08 43.23
CA GLN A 277 -31.61 -21.66 43.12
C GLN A 277 -30.77 -22.59 42.21
N GLU A 278 -30.97 -23.90 42.30
CA GLU A 278 -30.34 -24.88 41.40
C GLU A 278 -30.72 -24.65 39.93
N LEU A 279 -32.00 -24.40 39.66
CA LEU A 279 -32.48 -24.08 38.32
C LEU A 279 -31.86 -22.79 37.78
N ILE A 280 -31.71 -21.76 38.63
CA ILE A 280 -31.04 -20.50 38.25
C ILE A 280 -29.58 -20.73 37.92
N ASP A 281 -28.86 -21.57 38.64
CA ASP A 281 -27.45 -21.83 38.40
C ASP A 281 -27.26 -22.71 37.16
N ARG A 282 -28.14 -23.66 36.91
CA ARG A 282 -28.20 -24.44 35.67
C ARG A 282 -28.48 -23.53 34.46
N TYR A 283 -29.44 -22.61 34.57
CA TYR A 283 -29.73 -21.61 33.53
C TYR A 283 -28.53 -20.73 33.23
N LYS A 284 -27.83 -20.27 34.26
CA LYS A 284 -26.63 -19.46 34.11
C LYS A 284 -25.50 -20.23 33.40
N HIS A 285 -25.35 -21.51 33.71
CA HIS A 285 -24.38 -22.38 33.05
C HIS A 285 -24.71 -22.55 31.56
N LEU A 286 -25.93 -22.98 31.24
CA LEU A 286 -26.37 -23.13 29.84
C LEU A 286 -26.26 -21.84 29.06
N LYS A 287 -26.56 -20.70 29.68
CA LYS A 287 -26.39 -19.36 29.05
C LYS A 287 -24.94 -19.03 28.71
N LYS A 288 -23.96 -19.59 29.41
CA LYS A 288 -22.54 -19.46 29.04
C LYS A 288 -22.20 -20.39 27.88
N GLU A 289 -22.67 -21.62 27.91
CA GLU A 289 -22.36 -22.66 26.92
C GLU A 289 -23.01 -22.35 25.56
N ILE A 290 -24.26 -21.90 25.50
CA ILE A 290 -24.95 -21.53 24.24
C ILE A 290 -24.21 -20.47 23.43
N HIS A 291 -23.45 -19.60 24.10
CA HIS A 291 -22.65 -18.60 23.40
C HIS A 291 -21.41 -19.17 22.67
N LYS A 292 -21.02 -20.40 23.00
CA LYS A 292 -19.92 -21.10 22.33
C LYS A 292 -20.39 -21.78 21.04
N ILE A 293 -21.69 -22.09 20.93
CA ILE A 293 -22.28 -22.79 19.79
C ILE A 293 -22.74 -21.78 18.73
N PRO A 294 -22.44 -22.00 17.43
CA PRO A 294 -22.97 -21.18 16.37
C PRO A 294 -24.50 -21.30 16.30
N CYS A 295 -25.21 -20.19 16.42
CA CYS A 295 -26.69 -20.18 16.38
C CYS A 295 -27.26 -20.75 15.08
N HIS A 296 -26.52 -20.59 14.00
CA HIS A 296 -26.95 -21.03 12.66
C HIS A 296 -25.80 -21.73 11.94
N PRO A 297 -26.08 -22.67 11.04
CA PRO A 297 -25.06 -23.31 10.23
C PRO A 297 -24.34 -22.27 9.36
N GLN A 298 -23.06 -22.49 9.10
CA GLN A 298 -22.27 -21.64 8.21
C GLN A 298 -22.48 -22.09 6.76
N THR A 299 -23.68 -21.81 6.23
CA THR A 299 -24.09 -22.20 4.87
C THR A 299 -23.89 -21.11 3.85
N ASN A 300 -23.53 -19.90 4.30
CA ASN A 300 -23.25 -18.80 3.39
C ASN A 300 -21.97 -19.05 2.60
N LYS A 301 -22.08 -18.97 1.29
CA LYS A 301 -20.91 -18.90 0.41
C LYS A 301 -20.61 -17.45 0.12
N LYS A 302 -19.35 -17.10 0.23
CA LYS A 302 -18.87 -15.73 0.02
C LYS A 302 -17.51 -15.77 -0.64
N PHE A 303 -17.37 -15.01 -1.70
CA PHE A 303 -16.12 -14.69 -2.36
C PHE A 303 -15.83 -13.19 -2.17
N THR A 304 -14.66 -12.84 -1.74
CA THR A 304 -14.22 -11.44 -1.63
C THR A 304 -12.75 -11.34 -2.00
N PHE A 305 -12.33 -10.21 -2.52
CA PHE A 305 -10.95 -10.04 -2.95
C PHE A 305 -10.45 -8.61 -2.71
N VAL A 306 -9.15 -8.46 -2.67
CA VAL A 306 -8.45 -7.16 -2.68
C VAL A 306 -7.20 -7.32 -3.53
N ARG A 307 -6.96 -6.40 -4.45
CA ARG A 307 -5.78 -6.36 -5.30
C ARG A 307 -4.96 -5.09 -5.04
N TYR A 308 -3.66 -5.26 -4.96
CA TYR A 308 -2.69 -4.17 -4.88
C TYR A 308 -1.62 -4.34 -5.96
N ALA A 309 -1.77 -3.68 -7.10
CA ALA A 309 -0.97 -3.91 -8.31
C ALA A 309 -1.09 -5.37 -8.79
N ASP A 310 0.01 -6.10 -8.80
CA ASP A 310 0.11 -7.53 -9.16
C ASP A 310 -0.17 -8.49 -8.00
N ASP A 311 -0.06 -8.02 -6.75
CA ASP A 311 -0.40 -8.80 -5.56
C ASP A 311 -1.92 -8.79 -5.30
N TRP A 312 -2.53 -9.94 -5.05
CA TRP A 312 -3.94 -10.03 -4.68
C TRP A 312 -4.19 -11.09 -3.60
N LEU A 313 -5.24 -10.84 -2.83
CA LEU A 313 -5.71 -11.75 -1.79
C LEU A 313 -7.21 -11.99 -1.98
N VAL A 314 -7.60 -13.25 -2.07
CA VAL A 314 -9.00 -13.69 -2.10
C VAL A 314 -9.36 -14.35 -0.79
N GLY A 315 -10.54 -14.03 -0.27
CA GLY A 315 -11.13 -14.66 0.89
C GLY A 315 -12.40 -15.44 0.52
N VAL A 316 -12.46 -16.70 0.92
CA VAL A 316 -13.55 -17.62 0.57
C VAL A 316 -14.22 -18.18 1.82
N CYS A 317 -15.56 -18.10 1.89
CA CYS A 317 -16.38 -18.93 2.76
C CYS A 317 -16.87 -20.11 1.94
N GLY A 318 -16.22 -21.26 2.06
CA GLY A 318 -16.50 -22.46 1.29
C GLY A 318 -15.63 -23.63 1.72
N THR A 319 -15.60 -24.70 0.94
CA THR A 319 -14.73 -25.86 1.18
C THR A 319 -13.33 -25.63 0.58
N LYS A 320 -12.37 -26.47 0.95
CA LYS A 320 -11.01 -26.42 0.38
C LYS A 320 -11.01 -26.82 -1.09
N GLU A 321 -11.84 -27.77 -1.46
CA GLU A 321 -12.02 -28.24 -2.83
C GLU A 321 -12.55 -27.12 -3.74
N GLU A 322 -13.50 -26.34 -3.25
CA GLU A 322 -13.97 -25.14 -3.97
C GLU A 322 -12.87 -24.10 -4.15
N CYS A 323 -12.01 -23.91 -3.15
CA CYS A 323 -10.86 -23.01 -3.28
C CYS A 323 -9.84 -23.49 -4.31
N ILE A 324 -9.62 -24.82 -4.41
CA ILE A 324 -8.77 -25.43 -5.42
C ILE A 324 -9.35 -25.20 -6.82
N ALA A 325 -10.66 -25.42 -6.99
CA ALA A 325 -11.35 -25.16 -8.25
C ALA A 325 -11.29 -23.68 -8.66
N LEU A 326 -11.54 -22.75 -7.72
CA LEU A 326 -11.43 -21.32 -7.95
C LEU A 326 -10.01 -20.90 -8.35
N LYS A 327 -8.99 -21.44 -7.67
CA LYS A 327 -7.58 -21.16 -8.03
C LYS A 327 -7.27 -21.63 -9.45
N ALA A 328 -7.75 -22.81 -9.84
CA ALA A 328 -7.56 -23.35 -11.19
C ALA A 328 -8.27 -22.47 -12.24
N GLU A 329 -9.52 -22.07 -12.00
CA GLU A 329 -10.28 -21.18 -12.88
C GLU A 329 -9.57 -19.83 -13.08
N ILE A 330 -9.05 -19.23 -12.01
CA ILE A 330 -8.29 -17.97 -12.07
C ILE A 330 -6.99 -18.16 -12.86
N ALA A 331 -6.28 -19.25 -12.64
CA ALA A 331 -5.04 -19.57 -13.36
C ALA A 331 -5.29 -19.77 -14.85
N GLU A 332 -6.34 -20.49 -15.21
CA GLU A 332 -6.76 -20.70 -16.58
C GLU A 332 -7.13 -19.40 -17.28
N TYR A 333 -7.93 -18.55 -16.63
CA TYR A 333 -8.29 -17.22 -17.15
C TYR A 333 -7.05 -16.35 -17.41
N LEU A 334 -6.14 -16.26 -16.43
CA LEU A 334 -4.92 -15.48 -16.58
C LEU A 334 -4.07 -15.98 -17.77
N ASN A 335 -3.95 -17.29 -17.92
CA ASN A 335 -3.16 -17.87 -19.02
C ASN A 335 -3.83 -17.71 -20.38
N ASN A 336 -5.12 -17.97 -20.47
CA ASN A 336 -5.83 -17.98 -21.75
C ASN A 336 -6.16 -16.57 -22.26
N GLU A 337 -6.66 -15.70 -21.39
CA GLU A 337 -7.11 -14.36 -21.78
C GLU A 337 -6.01 -13.29 -21.65
N LEU A 338 -5.23 -13.35 -20.58
CA LEU A 338 -4.23 -12.31 -20.29
C LEU A 338 -2.79 -12.75 -20.57
N LYS A 339 -2.56 -13.99 -21.00
CA LYS A 339 -1.20 -14.52 -21.24
C LYS A 339 -0.25 -14.29 -20.06
N LEU A 340 -0.80 -14.35 -18.83
CA LEU A 340 -0.06 -14.22 -17.59
C LEU A 340 -0.06 -15.56 -16.84
N THR A 341 1.00 -15.81 -16.09
CA THR A 341 1.15 -17.07 -15.34
C THR A 341 1.18 -16.81 -13.84
N LEU A 342 0.38 -17.55 -13.08
CA LEU A 342 0.47 -17.55 -11.62
C LEU A 342 1.78 -18.18 -11.15
N SER A 343 2.35 -17.64 -10.09
CA SER A 343 3.47 -18.26 -9.39
C SER A 343 2.95 -19.41 -8.53
N GLU A 344 3.18 -20.66 -8.92
CA GLU A 344 2.73 -21.84 -8.17
C GLU A 344 3.31 -21.87 -6.75
N GLU A 345 4.58 -21.50 -6.60
CA GLU A 345 5.27 -21.47 -5.30
C GLU A 345 4.68 -20.45 -4.32
N LYS A 346 4.12 -19.35 -4.81
CA LYS A 346 3.60 -18.25 -3.99
C LYS A 346 2.07 -18.19 -3.94
N THR A 347 1.39 -18.90 -4.84
CA THR A 347 -0.07 -18.94 -4.84
C THR A 347 -0.56 -20.08 -3.96
N LEU A 348 -0.80 -19.75 -2.68
CA LEU A 348 -1.13 -20.70 -1.63
C LEU A 348 -2.61 -20.64 -1.26
N ILE A 349 -3.16 -21.76 -0.81
CA ILE A 349 -4.48 -21.84 -0.18
C ILE A 349 -4.25 -22.10 1.30
N THR A 350 -4.52 -21.10 2.13
CA THR A 350 -4.22 -21.10 3.56
C THR A 350 -5.51 -20.98 4.36
N HIS A 351 -5.67 -21.82 5.40
CA HIS A 351 -6.83 -21.68 6.30
C HIS A 351 -6.74 -20.37 7.08
N SER A 352 -7.86 -19.66 7.21
CA SER A 352 -7.87 -18.30 7.74
C SER A 352 -7.51 -18.15 9.23
N SER A 353 -7.37 -19.27 9.97
CA SER A 353 -6.78 -19.26 11.33
C SER A 353 -5.27 -19.09 11.30
N GLU A 354 -4.63 -19.44 10.21
CA GLU A 354 -3.21 -19.26 9.99
C GLU A 354 -2.92 -17.86 9.46
N LYS A 355 -1.67 -17.44 9.56
CA LYS A 355 -1.24 -16.10 9.13
C LYS A 355 -0.81 -16.12 7.67
N VAL A 356 -1.45 -15.30 6.85
CA VAL A 356 -1.01 -15.01 5.48
C VAL A 356 -0.31 -13.66 5.45
N ARG A 357 0.72 -13.54 4.61
CA ARG A 357 1.48 -12.30 4.47
C ARG A 357 0.98 -11.49 3.28
N PHE A 358 0.32 -10.35 3.57
CA PHE A 358 -0.11 -9.43 2.52
C PHE A 358 0.24 -7.98 2.86
N LEU A 359 0.83 -7.26 1.91
CA LEU A 359 1.29 -5.86 2.09
C LEU A 359 2.06 -5.65 3.40
N GLY A 360 2.96 -6.58 3.74
CA GLY A 360 3.82 -6.45 4.92
C GLY A 360 3.15 -6.67 6.28
N TYR A 361 1.88 -7.00 6.32
CA TYR A 361 1.16 -7.44 7.52
C TYR A 361 0.95 -8.95 7.51
N ASP A 362 0.83 -9.54 8.69
CA ASP A 362 0.31 -10.89 8.89
C ASP A 362 -1.19 -10.80 9.15
N ILE A 363 -1.97 -11.49 8.33
CA ILE A 363 -3.44 -11.43 8.33
C ILE A 363 -4.00 -12.79 8.72
N CYS A 364 -4.92 -12.83 9.67
CA CYS A 364 -5.69 -14.03 10.01
C CYS A 364 -7.11 -13.67 10.47
N VAL A 365 -8.00 -14.65 10.49
CA VAL A 365 -9.36 -14.51 11.04
C VAL A 365 -9.41 -15.17 12.42
N ARG A 366 -9.74 -14.41 13.44
CA ARG A 366 -9.78 -14.90 14.82
C ARG A 366 -10.91 -15.88 15.04
N ARG A 367 -10.60 -17.03 15.62
CA ARG A 367 -11.55 -18.09 16.00
C ARG A 367 -11.78 -18.18 17.50
N SER A 368 -11.51 -17.08 18.24
CA SER A 368 -11.68 -17.06 19.69
C SER A 368 -13.12 -17.29 20.12
N GLN A 369 -13.30 -18.19 21.07
CA GLN A 369 -14.59 -18.45 21.72
C GLN A 369 -14.74 -17.66 23.04
N GLU A 370 -13.75 -16.84 23.39
CA GLU A 370 -13.73 -16.06 24.63
C GLU A 370 -14.87 -15.03 24.65
N ILE A 371 -15.65 -15.04 25.72
CA ILE A 371 -16.74 -14.13 25.95
C ILE A 371 -16.23 -12.92 26.73
N LYS A 372 -16.28 -11.73 26.12
CA LYS A 372 -15.92 -10.46 26.75
C LYS A 372 -17.16 -9.61 27.01
N GLY A 373 -17.20 -8.97 28.18
CA GLY A 373 -18.18 -7.94 28.50
C GLY A 373 -17.72 -6.58 27.95
N TYR A 374 -18.60 -5.84 27.31
CA TYR A 374 -18.37 -4.48 26.88
C TYR A 374 -19.59 -3.59 27.06
N LYS A 375 -19.35 -2.31 27.30
CA LYS A 375 -20.39 -1.31 27.46
C LYS A 375 -20.81 -0.78 26.07
N MET A 376 -22.09 -0.87 25.75
CA MET A 376 -22.65 -0.33 24.52
C MET A 376 -22.76 1.20 24.58
N LYS A 377 -22.92 1.87 23.43
CA LYS A 377 -23.11 3.33 23.35
C LYS A 377 -24.31 3.84 24.20
N ASN A 378 -25.33 3.00 24.38
CA ASN A 378 -26.49 3.28 25.22
C ASN A 378 -26.28 2.99 26.72
N GLY A 379 -25.03 2.76 27.15
CA GLY A 379 -24.68 2.50 28.55
C GLY A 379 -24.90 1.08 29.04
N LYS A 380 -25.62 0.23 28.31
CA LYS A 380 -25.91 -1.17 28.73
C LYS A 380 -24.68 -2.07 28.50
N TRP A 381 -24.46 -2.99 29.45
CA TRP A 381 -23.42 -4.03 29.32
C TRP A 381 -23.92 -5.19 28.45
N ARG A 382 -23.08 -5.62 27.51
CA ARG A 382 -23.32 -6.78 26.68
C ARG A 382 -22.14 -7.74 26.77
N LYS A 383 -22.41 -9.04 26.84
CA LYS A 383 -21.41 -10.11 26.75
C LYS A 383 -21.53 -10.77 25.38
N SER A 384 -20.44 -10.91 24.67
CA SER A 384 -20.40 -11.64 23.39
C SER A 384 -18.98 -12.07 23.05
N ARG A 385 -18.87 -12.98 22.08
CA ARG A 385 -17.61 -13.35 21.42
C ARG A 385 -17.17 -12.22 20.50
N SER A 386 -16.78 -11.07 21.05
CA SER A 386 -16.57 -9.82 20.31
C SER A 386 -15.47 -9.88 19.26
N LEU A 387 -14.54 -10.84 19.38
CA LEU A 387 -13.41 -11.03 18.47
C LEU A 387 -13.58 -12.23 17.52
N HIS A 388 -14.65 -13.02 17.66
CA HIS A 388 -14.90 -14.17 16.83
C HIS A 388 -15.16 -13.74 15.38
N LEU A 389 -14.53 -14.43 14.42
CA LEU A 389 -14.60 -14.20 12.97
C LEU A 389 -14.06 -12.83 12.48
N LYS A 390 -13.52 -11.99 13.35
CA LYS A 390 -12.91 -10.72 12.94
C LYS A 390 -11.51 -10.93 12.40
N VAL A 391 -11.18 -10.19 11.37
CA VAL A 391 -9.83 -10.13 10.81
C VAL A 391 -8.88 -9.49 11.84
N ALA A 392 -7.71 -10.07 12.01
CA ALA A 392 -6.60 -9.51 12.75
C ALA A 392 -5.46 -9.19 11.78
N LEU A 393 -5.06 -7.93 11.76
CA LEU A 393 -3.84 -7.45 11.11
C LEU A 393 -2.77 -7.41 12.19
N THR A 394 -1.66 -8.15 12.03
CA THR A 394 -0.58 -8.22 13.01
C THR A 394 0.76 -7.87 12.39
N ILE A 395 1.71 -7.51 13.25
CA ILE A 395 3.06 -7.10 12.85
C ILE A 395 3.95 -8.34 12.73
N PRO A 396 4.65 -8.54 11.63
CA PRO A 396 5.68 -9.58 11.50
C PRO A 396 6.98 -9.13 12.18
N HIS A 397 7.05 -9.20 13.51
CA HIS A 397 8.11 -8.64 14.32
C HIS A 397 9.51 -9.04 13.86
N THR A 398 9.80 -10.36 13.81
CA THR A 398 11.13 -10.86 13.46
C THR A 398 11.57 -10.44 12.07
N GLU A 399 10.68 -10.52 11.09
CA GLU A 399 11.06 -10.25 9.70
C GLU A 399 11.10 -8.76 9.34
N LYS A 400 10.40 -7.93 10.06
CA LYS A 400 10.28 -6.51 9.72
C LYS A 400 10.91 -5.60 10.77
N ILE A 401 10.60 -5.78 12.04
CA ILE A 401 11.05 -4.87 13.10
C ILE A 401 12.48 -5.22 13.54
N GLU A 402 12.72 -6.49 13.90
CA GLU A 402 14.04 -6.93 14.37
C GLU A 402 15.08 -6.81 13.25
N LYS A 403 14.79 -7.37 12.04
CA LYS A 403 15.68 -7.23 10.88
C LYS A 403 15.97 -5.77 10.52
N PHE A 404 14.99 -4.88 10.68
CA PHE A 404 15.20 -3.45 10.46
C PHE A 404 16.20 -2.87 11.45
N MET A 405 16.04 -3.15 12.76
CA MET A 405 16.95 -2.65 13.79
C MET A 405 18.37 -3.19 13.62
N PHE A 406 18.52 -4.47 13.23
CA PHE A 406 19.84 -5.06 12.91
C PHE A 406 20.47 -4.41 11.67
N ALA A 407 19.70 -4.22 10.59
CA ALA A 407 20.19 -3.58 9.38
C ALA A 407 20.63 -2.13 9.62
N LYS A 408 19.97 -1.43 10.55
CA LYS A 408 20.37 -0.09 11.00
C LYS A 408 21.52 -0.10 12.00
N LYS A 409 21.98 -1.27 12.42
CA LYS A 409 22.99 -1.43 13.47
C LYS A 409 22.60 -0.71 14.76
N ALA A 410 21.30 -0.68 15.08
CA ALA A 410 20.78 -0.05 16.28
C ALA A 410 20.79 -0.98 17.49
N ILE A 411 20.79 -2.31 17.26
CA ILE A 411 20.79 -3.35 18.28
C ILE A 411 21.78 -4.46 17.94
N ILE A 412 22.17 -5.18 18.98
CA ILE A 412 22.82 -6.50 18.91
C ILE A 412 21.99 -7.49 19.72
N GLN A 413 22.10 -8.78 19.41
CA GLN A 413 21.54 -9.84 20.22
C GLN A 413 22.64 -10.36 21.17
N THR A 414 22.32 -10.48 22.45
CA THR A 414 23.21 -11.04 23.46
C THR A 414 23.11 -12.58 23.46
N GLU A 415 24.02 -13.27 24.11
CA GLU A 415 24.08 -14.75 24.20
C GLU A 415 22.80 -15.34 24.81
N ASP A 416 22.18 -14.62 25.74
CA ASP A 416 20.89 -14.99 26.36
C ASP A 416 19.65 -14.63 25.46
N GLY A 417 19.89 -14.27 24.22
CA GLY A 417 18.85 -13.98 23.22
C GLY A 417 18.15 -12.60 23.34
N ARG A 418 18.53 -11.76 24.31
CA ARG A 418 17.97 -10.43 24.51
C ARG A 418 18.54 -9.42 23.54
N PHE A 419 17.76 -8.39 23.21
CA PHE A 419 18.23 -7.28 22.39
C PHE A 419 18.86 -6.19 23.25
N LYS A 420 20.08 -5.79 22.88
CA LYS A 420 20.81 -4.70 23.53
C LYS A 420 21.00 -3.54 22.54
N PRO A 421 20.52 -2.32 22.85
CA PRO A 421 20.74 -1.17 21.97
C PRO A 421 22.21 -0.79 21.94
N VAL A 422 22.73 -0.40 20.78
CA VAL A 422 24.12 0.03 20.54
C VAL A 422 24.14 1.37 19.79
N HIS A 423 25.30 2.06 19.86
CA HIS A 423 25.48 3.30 19.11
C HIS A 423 25.66 3.03 17.61
N ARG A 424 25.24 3.97 16.79
CA ARG A 424 25.37 3.91 15.32
C ARG A 424 26.52 4.80 14.85
N THR A 425 27.65 4.19 14.54
CA THR A 425 28.88 4.89 14.13
C THR A 425 28.68 5.77 12.89
N ALA A 426 27.83 5.34 11.96
CA ALA A 426 27.55 6.11 10.74
C ALA A 426 26.91 7.49 10.97
N LEU A 427 26.39 7.78 12.17
CA LEU A 427 25.73 9.04 12.51
C LEU A 427 26.59 9.98 13.34
N LEU A 428 27.78 9.58 13.77
CA LEU A 428 28.62 10.34 14.70
C LEU A 428 29.04 11.73 14.15
N ASN A 429 29.12 11.88 12.83
CA ASN A 429 29.52 13.13 12.18
C ASN A 429 28.35 14.12 12.00
N GLN A 430 27.12 13.72 12.35
CA GLN A 430 25.96 14.59 12.28
C GLN A 430 25.81 15.41 13.56
N SER A 431 25.07 16.53 13.52
CA SER A 431 24.67 17.25 14.73
C SER A 431 23.75 16.40 15.60
N ASP A 432 23.64 16.72 16.89
CA ASP A 432 22.79 15.93 17.81
C ASP A 432 21.33 16.00 17.41
N SER A 433 20.86 17.14 16.91
CA SER A 433 19.49 17.29 16.39
C SER A 433 19.26 16.44 15.15
N GLU A 434 20.18 16.40 14.18
CA GLU A 434 20.10 15.54 13.00
C GLU A 434 20.08 14.06 13.35
N ILE A 435 20.89 13.66 14.37
CA ILE A 435 20.85 12.28 14.87
C ILE A 435 19.43 11.95 15.37
N VAL A 436 18.83 12.78 16.22
CA VAL A 436 17.47 12.55 16.74
C VAL A 436 16.45 12.55 15.60
N GLU A 437 16.55 13.47 14.65
CA GLU A 437 15.64 13.53 13.49
C GLU A 437 15.73 12.27 12.62
N GLN A 438 16.94 11.74 12.39
CA GLN A 438 17.12 10.49 11.64
C GLN A 438 16.45 9.30 12.33
N TYR A 439 16.61 9.17 13.66
CA TYR A 439 15.92 8.14 14.43
C TYR A 439 14.38 8.35 14.39
N ASN A 440 13.94 9.58 14.54
CA ASN A 440 12.52 9.94 14.49
C ASN A 440 11.89 9.61 13.13
N ALA A 441 12.57 9.90 12.03
CA ALA A 441 12.10 9.58 10.69
C ALA A 441 11.93 8.06 10.50
N GLU A 442 12.91 7.28 10.97
CA GLU A 442 12.88 5.82 10.91
C GLU A 442 11.78 5.23 11.79
N MET A 443 11.61 5.73 13.02
CA MET A 443 10.57 5.29 13.95
C MET A 443 9.17 5.64 13.43
N ARG A 444 8.94 6.90 13.02
CA ARG A 444 7.65 7.34 12.45
C ARG A 444 7.26 6.52 11.23
N GLY A 445 8.22 6.17 10.39
CA GLY A 445 7.98 5.33 9.21
C GLY A 445 7.33 4.00 9.57
N LEU A 446 7.86 3.28 10.57
CA LEU A 446 7.31 2.00 11.02
C LEU A 446 6.02 2.17 11.83
N LEU A 447 5.97 3.14 12.75
CA LEU A 447 4.78 3.43 13.55
C LEU A 447 3.58 3.78 12.66
N ASN A 448 3.77 4.66 11.68
CA ASN A 448 2.70 5.02 10.76
C ASN A 448 2.30 3.85 9.85
N TYR A 449 3.26 3.03 9.40
CA TYR A 449 2.96 1.89 8.55
C TYR A 449 2.12 0.83 9.27
N TYR A 450 2.44 0.52 10.54
CA TYR A 450 1.77 -0.52 11.32
C TYR A 450 0.61 -0.01 12.19
N ASN A 451 0.12 1.20 11.98
CA ASN A 451 -0.92 1.81 12.81
C ASN A 451 -2.29 1.09 12.80
N LEU A 452 -2.53 0.23 11.80
CA LEU A 452 -3.73 -0.62 11.71
C LEU A 452 -3.57 -1.95 12.47
N ALA A 453 -2.37 -2.29 12.93
CA ALA A 453 -2.11 -3.56 13.60
C ALA A 453 -2.82 -3.66 14.96
N VAL A 454 -3.40 -4.83 15.25
CA VAL A 454 -4.08 -5.07 16.53
C VAL A 454 -3.09 -5.15 17.70
N ASP A 455 -1.85 -5.59 17.42
CA ASP A 455 -0.74 -5.69 18.34
C ASP A 455 0.21 -4.46 18.28
N TYR A 456 -0.30 -3.32 17.80
CA TYR A 456 0.47 -2.06 17.65
C TYR A 456 1.23 -1.65 18.92
N HIS A 457 0.66 -1.91 20.11
CA HIS A 457 1.29 -1.59 21.39
C HIS A 457 2.65 -2.27 21.59
N THR A 458 2.91 -3.38 20.90
CA THR A 458 4.21 -4.08 21.00
C THR A 458 5.36 -3.27 20.39
N LEU A 459 5.06 -2.27 19.55
CA LEU A 459 6.06 -1.33 19.04
C LEU A 459 6.62 -0.38 20.10
N ASP A 460 6.06 -0.34 21.30
CA ASP A 460 6.62 0.46 22.40
C ASP A 460 8.05 -0.04 22.77
N TYR A 461 8.25 -1.35 22.76
CA TYR A 461 9.58 -1.94 22.96
C TYR A 461 10.56 -1.57 21.83
N PHE A 462 10.11 -1.53 20.61
CA PHE A 462 10.90 -1.01 19.48
C PHE A 462 11.30 0.45 19.70
N CYS A 463 10.35 1.30 20.11
CA CYS A 463 10.61 2.71 20.41
C CYS A 463 11.66 2.85 21.53
N TYR A 464 11.55 2.06 22.59
CA TYR A 464 12.52 2.02 23.68
C TYR A 464 13.94 1.67 23.18
N LEU A 465 14.08 0.60 22.39
CA LEU A 465 15.40 0.19 21.88
C LEU A 465 16.01 1.27 20.97
N MET A 466 15.21 1.88 20.11
CA MET A 466 15.66 2.96 19.20
C MET A 466 16.05 4.22 19.98
N GLU A 467 15.29 4.62 20.99
CA GLU A 467 15.61 5.77 21.85
C GLU A 467 16.94 5.55 22.59
N TYR A 468 17.13 4.36 23.19
CA TYR A 468 18.38 4.05 23.86
C TYR A 468 19.57 3.93 22.89
N SER A 469 19.38 3.44 21.68
CA SER A 469 20.41 3.46 20.64
C SER A 469 20.76 4.90 20.23
N CYS A 470 19.78 5.81 20.14
CA CYS A 470 19.99 7.23 19.88
C CYS A 470 20.84 7.87 21.01
N LEU A 471 20.44 7.68 22.26
CA LEU A 471 21.19 8.18 23.42
C LEU A 471 22.62 7.66 23.48
N LYS A 472 22.84 6.38 23.17
CA LYS A 472 24.19 5.79 23.09
C LYS A 472 25.00 6.41 21.94
N THR A 473 24.36 6.74 20.82
CA THR A 473 25.03 7.39 19.67
C THR A 473 25.51 8.78 20.05
N ILE A 474 24.66 9.58 20.70
CA ILE A 474 25.03 10.93 21.19
C ILE A 474 26.10 10.83 22.29
N ALA A 475 25.92 9.89 23.24
CA ALA A 475 26.90 9.67 24.31
C ALA A 475 28.28 9.29 23.77
N ASN A 476 28.34 8.40 22.78
CA ASN A 476 29.60 8.02 22.12
C ASN A 476 30.25 9.20 21.38
N LYS A 477 29.46 10.00 20.68
CA LYS A 477 29.95 11.22 20.00
C LYS A 477 30.63 12.19 20.98
N HIS A 478 30.02 12.42 22.14
CA HIS A 478 30.53 13.32 23.16
C HIS A 478 31.48 12.64 24.17
N LYS A 479 31.91 11.39 23.94
CA LYS A 479 32.74 10.61 24.87
C LYS A 479 32.19 10.68 26.30
N SER A 480 30.87 10.53 26.46
CA SER A 480 30.14 10.72 27.71
C SER A 480 29.24 9.52 28.03
N THR A 481 28.47 9.60 29.10
CA THR A 481 27.51 8.56 29.50
C THR A 481 26.06 9.00 29.16
N ILE A 482 25.18 8.03 28.98
CA ILE A 482 23.74 8.29 28.71
C ILE A 482 23.16 9.19 29.81
N HIS A 483 23.49 8.96 31.08
CA HIS A 483 22.97 9.75 32.20
C HIS A 483 23.38 11.24 32.09
N LYS A 484 24.62 11.52 31.69
CA LYS A 484 25.10 12.89 31.49
C LYS A 484 24.39 13.53 30.30
N ILE A 485 24.17 12.83 29.19
CA ILE A 485 23.42 13.31 28.02
C ILE A 485 21.95 13.63 28.38
N ILE A 486 21.28 12.71 29.08
CA ILE A 486 19.90 12.97 29.53
C ILE A 486 19.85 14.21 30.46
N ARG A 487 20.81 14.38 31.35
CA ARG A 487 20.88 15.55 32.23
C ARG A 487 21.13 16.85 31.45
N GLN A 488 22.03 16.81 30.48
CA GLN A 488 22.37 17.95 29.60
C GLN A 488 21.15 18.40 28.78
N TYR A 489 20.39 17.46 28.22
CA TYR A 489 19.24 17.72 27.35
C TYR A 489 17.90 17.59 28.06
N LYS A 490 17.87 17.68 29.40
CA LYS A 490 16.64 17.56 30.19
C LYS A 490 15.60 18.59 29.77
N ASP A 491 14.37 18.15 29.56
CA ASP A 491 13.25 18.96 29.17
C ASP A 491 11.97 18.45 29.89
N GLY A 492 11.68 19.02 31.03
CA GLY A 492 10.62 18.58 31.90
C GLY A 492 10.80 17.12 32.36
N LYS A 493 9.84 16.25 32.02
CA LYS A 493 9.88 14.79 32.31
C LYS A 493 10.60 13.96 31.25
N THR A 494 11.13 14.57 30.19
CA THR A 494 11.79 13.89 29.06
C THR A 494 13.09 14.61 28.73
N TRP A 495 13.66 14.33 27.57
CA TRP A 495 14.84 15.01 27.05
C TRP A 495 14.58 15.46 25.60
N SER A 496 15.19 16.57 25.18
CA SER A 496 15.11 17.10 23.83
C SER A 496 16.35 17.91 23.50
N VAL A 497 16.80 17.85 22.25
CA VAL A 497 17.98 18.56 21.74
C VAL A 497 17.55 19.88 21.13
N PRO A 498 18.12 21.04 21.56
CA PRO A 498 17.85 22.33 20.91
C PRO A 498 18.59 22.43 19.57
N TYR A 499 17.99 23.14 18.62
CA TYR A 499 18.62 23.51 17.35
C TYR A 499 18.09 24.85 16.85
N GLU A 500 18.96 25.59 16.17
CA GLU A 500 18.63 26.91 15.65
C GLU A 500 17.87 26.82 14.32
N THR A 501 16.88 27.65 14.15
CA THR A 501 16.14 27.86 12.90
C THR A 501 16.04 29.35 12.61
N LYS A 502 15.64 29.72 11.40
CA LYS A 502 15.39 31.11 11.02
C LYS A 502 14.39 31.85 11.93
N ASP A 503 13.48 31.08 12.52
CA ASP A 503 12.41 31.56 13.40
C ASP A 503 12.76 31.44 14.89
N GLY A 504 14.04 31.13 15.24
CA GLY A 504 14.53 30.96 16.61
C GLY A 504 14.88 29.52 16.97
N THR A 505 15.21 29.31 18.26
CA THR A 505 15.60 27.99 18.79
C THR A 505 14.40 27.07 18.89
N LYS A 506 14.45 25.93 18.22
CA LYS A 506 13.49 24.82 18.35
C LYS A 506 14.11 23.64 19.08
N ARG A 507 13.29 22.71 19.52
CA ARG A 507 13.76 21.51 20.21
C ARG A 507 13.20 20.25 19.55
N VAL A 508 14.02 19.23 19.40
CA VAL A 508 13.62 17.90 18.88
C VAL A 508 13.76 16.84 19.98
N ARG A 509 12.70 16.06 20.18
CA ARG A 509 12.67 14.92 21.11
C ARG A 509 12.46 13.60 20.38
N PRO A 510 12.83 12.45 20.96
CA PRO A 510 12.47 11.16 20.40
C PRO A 510 10.96 10.98 20.26
N VAL A 511 10.56 10.37 19.17
CA VAL A 511 9.16 9.98 18.92
C VAL A 511 8.76 8.84 19.85
N LYS A 512 7.58 8.94 20.43
CA LYS A 512 6.95 7.89 21.22
C LYS A 512 5.75 7.30 20.46
N ILE A 513 5.35 6.10 20.83
CA ILE A 513 4.19 5.44 20.22
C ILE A 513 2.91 6.30 20.30
N ALA A 514 2.75 7.07 21.38
CA ALA A 514 1.63 7.97 21.60
C ALA A 514 1.59 9.18 20.64
N ASP A 515 2.71 9.51 20.00
CA ASP A 515 2.79 10.61 19.04
C ASP A 515 2.18 10.24 17.67
N CYS A 516 1.90 8.97 17.46
CA CYS A 516 1.33 8.46 16.22
C CYS A 516 -0.10 8.00 16.46
N LYS A 517 -1.04 8.54 15.68
CA LYS A 517 -2.46 8.19 15.81
C LYS A 517 -2.71 6.75 15.35
N ARG A 518 -3.34 5.95 16.21
CA ARG A 518 -3.71 4.57 15.92
C ARG A 518 -5.02 4.52 15.13
N GLY A 519 -5.10 3.63 14.14
CA GLY A 519 -6.34 3.33 13.41
C GLY A 519 -6.77 4.37 12.38
N GLU A 520 -6.15 5.54 12.36
CA GLU A 520 -6.26 6.42 11.20
C GLU A 520 -5.28 5.89 10.14
N ALA A 521 -5.76 5.64 8.90
CA ALA A 521 -4.83 5.65 7.80
C ALA A 521 -4.10 6.97 7.96
N SER A 522 -2.78 6.93 8.08
CA SER A 522 -2.07 8.16 7.88
C SER A 522 -2.61 8.68 6.54
N ASP A 523 -3.34 9.76 6.57
CA ASP A 523 -3.63 10.57 5.41
C ASP A 523 -2.33 11.22 4.91
N ILE A 524 -1.28 10.42 4.88
CA ILE A 524 -0.25 10.45 3.89
C ILE A 524 -0.87 9.80 2.61
N VAL A 525 -2.13 10.01 2.40
CA VAL A 525 -2.59 10.52 1.13
C VAL A 525 -1.66 11.66 0.88
N PHE A 526 -0.77 11.46 -0.08
CA PHE A 526 -0.18 12.58 -0.77
C PHE A 526 -1.25 13.69 -0.76
N GLN A 527 -1.23 14.56 0.23
CA GLN A 527 -1.70 15.91 0.05
C GLN A 527 -0.71 16.44 -0.98
N ARG A 528 -0.93 15.99 -2.22
CA ARG A 528 -0.57 16.77 -3.39
C ARG A 528 -1.28 18.06 -3.07
N THR A 529 -0.54 18.99 -2.49
CA THR A 529 -0.92 20.33 -2.20
C THR A 529 -1.98 20.70 -3.23
N LYS A 530 -3.18 21.07 -2.78
CA LYS A 530 -4.13 21.79 -3.61
C LYS A 530 -3.38 23.06 -4.01
N PHE A 531 -2.64 22.96 -5.10
CA PHE A 531 -1.92 24.09 -5.65
C PHE A 531 -2.99 25.06 -6.11
N ASN A 532 -3.09 26.17 -5.42
CA ASN A 532 -4.02 27.24 -5.71
C ASN A 532 -3.53 27.92 -6.99
N TRP A 533 -4.08 27.52 -8.13
CA TRP A 533 -3.74 27.98 -9.48
C TRP A 533 -3.87 29.50 -9.68
N LYS A 534 -4.35 30.24 -8.68
CA LYS A 534 -4.56 31.70 -8.76
C LYS A 534 -3.29 32.56 -8.73
N TYR A 535 -2.10 32.02 -8.46
CA TYR A 535 -0.91 32.83 -8.25
C TYR A 535 0.24 32.62 -9.25
N SER A 536 0.08 31.83 -10.31
CA SER A 536 1.17 31.50 -11.25
C SER A 536 1.16 32.22 -12.60
N ILE A 537 0.26 33.17 -12.86
CA ILE A 537 0.15 33.84 -14.18
C ILE A 537 0.36 35.36 -14.10
N CYS A 538 0.83 35.90 -13.02
CA CYS A 538 1.24 37.30 -12.99
C CYS A 538 2.75 37.40 -13.03
N GLY A 539 3.29 37.76 -14.20
CA GLY A 539 4.68 38.09 -14.38
C GLY A 539 5.12 39.21 -13.43
N GLY A 540 6.19 38.98 -12.72
CA GLY A 540 6.89 39.95 -11.91
C GLY A 540 8.35 39.52 -11.80
N ARG A 541 9.22 40.21 -12.54
CA ARG A 541 10.67 40.19 -12.31
C ARG A 541 10.91 40.55 -10.85
N ASN A 542 11.46 39.63 -10.07
CA ASN A 542 12.45 39.87 -9.00
C ASN A 542 12.73 38.55 -8.27
N GLY A 543 14.02 38.28 -8.08
CA GLY A 543 14.53 37.06 -7.49
C GLY A 543 14.02 36.85 -6.08
N VAL A 544 13.46 35.66 -5.87
CA VAL A 544 13.20 35.10 -4.53
C VAL A 544 13.69 33.67 -4.54
N SER A 545 14.65 33.45 -3.64
CA SER A 545 15.21 32.16 -3.28
C SER A 545 14.11 31.10 -3.00
N SER A 546 14.28 29.94 -3.58
CA SER A 546 13.41 28.76 -3.36
C SER A 546 13.31 28.39 -1.87
N PRO A 547 12.11 28.16 -1.34
CA PRO A 547 11.99 27.56 -0.03
C PRO A 547 12.35 26.08 -0.10
N HIS A 548 13.38 25.68 0.62
CA HIS A 548 13.73 24.30 0.89
C HIS A 548 12.57 23.63 1.66
N LEU A 549 11.82 22.77 0.98
CA LEU A 549 10.90 21.83 1.62
C LEU A 549 11.69 20.66 2.22
N PRO A 550 11.36 20.22 3.44
CA PRO A 550 12.10 19.16 4.13
C PRO A 550 11.95 17.81 3.44
N PRO A 551 12.98 16.92 3.47
CA PRO A 551 13.09 15.71 2.67
C PRO A 551 12.24 14.51 3.17
N LEU A 552 11.09 14.74 3.81
CA LEU A 552 10.34 13.71 4.53
C LEU A 552 9.43 12.80 3.67
N PHE A 553 9.20 13.13 2.39
CA PHE A 553 8.10 12.52 1.63
C PHE A 553 8.43 11.26 0.81
N LEU A 554 9.70 10.89 0.67
CA LEU A 554 10.08 9.74 -0.17
C LEU A 554 10.31 8.44 0.60
N PHE A 555 10.34 8.49 1.94
CA PHE A 555 10.65 7.32 2.76
C PHE A 555 9.56 6.25 2.79
N VAL A 556 8.29 6.60 2.57
CA VAL A 556 7.18 5.65 2.70
C VAL A 556 7.05 4.74 1.47
N CYS A 557 7.24 5.25 0.26
CA CYS A 557 7.23 4.39 -0.94
C CYS A 557 8.51 3.56 -1.08
N ILE A 558 9.66 4.09 -0.63
CA ILE A 558 10.91 3.33 -0.57
C ILE A 558 10.91 2.35 0.61
N LEU A 559 10.21 2.62 1.71
CA LEU A 559 10.08 1.66 2.83
C LEU A 559 9.26 0.43 2.44
N VAL A 560 8.25 0.54 1.60
CA VAL A 560 7.55 -0.64 1.06
C VAL A 560 8.45 -1.41 0.10
N PHE A 561 9.32 -0.71 -0.66
CA PHE A 561 10.30 -1.32 -1.57
C PHE A 561 11.67 -1.60 -0.92
N CYS A 562 12.13 -0.80 0.05
CA CYS A 562 13.45 -0.93 0.71
C CYS A 562 13.43 -1.62 2.08
N LEU A 563 12.29 -1.85 2.71
CA LEU A 563 12.20 -2.86 3.78
C LEU A 563 12.49 -4.27 3.23
N SER A 564 12.68 -4.36 1.92
CA SER A 564 13.19 -5.56 1.28
C SER A 564 14.69 -5.62 1.03
N ALA A 565 15.50 -4.58 1.26
CA ALA A 565 16.95 -4.63 0.99
C ALA A 565 17.76 -3.75 1.98
N PRO A 566 18.34 -4.35 3.02
CA PRO A 566 19.10 -3.62 4.05
C PRO A 566 20.47 -3.05 3.61
N ASP A 567 21.07 -3.55 2.54
CA ASP A 567 22.52 -3.37 2.30
C ASP A 567 22.94 -2.26 1.33
N ASN A 568 22.01 -1.44 0.80
CA ASN A 568 22.35 -0.54 -0.31
C ASN A 568 22.49 0.98 0.02
N MET A 569 22.45 1.37 1.29
CA MET A 569 22.62 2.81 1.63
C MET A 569 24.06 3.33 1.48
N SER A 570 25.06 2.47 1.56
CA SER A 570 26.47 2.87 1.42
C SER A 570 26.89 3.09 -0.05
N ARG A 571 26.30 2.36 -1.00
CA ARG A 571 26.60 2.51 -2.44
C ARG A 571 25.85 3.66 -3.12
N ILE A 572 24.72 4.08 -2.59
CA ILE A 572 23.98 5.26 -3.13
C ILE A 572 24.75 6.57 -2.86
N ARG A 573 25.60 6.62 -1.83
CA ARG A 573 26.45 7.79 -1.55
C ARG A 573 27.64 7.94 -2.50
N SER A 574 28.14 6.89 -3.11
CA SER A 574 29.24 6.98 -4.09
C SER A 574 28.78 7.42 -5.48
N VAL A 575 27.52 7.16 -5.82
CA VAL A 575 26.93 7.57 -7.13
C VAL A 575 26.42 9.03 -7.12
N VAL A 576 26.34 9.65 -5.95
CA VAL A 576 25.91 11.05 -5.79
C VAL A 576 27.12 12.01 -5.68
N LYS A 577 28.39 11.50 -5.70
CA LYS A 577 29.61 12.31 -5.65
C LYS A 577 30.42 12.29 -6.96
N GLU A 578 30.00 11.62 -7.98
CA GLU A 578 30.37 11.80 -9.38
C GLU A 578 29.10 12.22 -10.15
#